data_c3f74f7e73313ef27dbe7aa3712e7f0b
#
_entry.id   c3f74f7e73313ef27dbe7aa3712e7f0b
#
_cell.length_a   1.000
_cell.length_b   1.000
_cell.length_c   1.000
_cell.angle_alpha   90.00
_cell.angle_beta   90.00
_cell.angle_gamma   90.00
#
_symmetry.space_group_name_H-M   'P 1'
#
loop_
_entity.id
_entity.type
_entity.pdbx_description
1 polymer ?
#
loop_
_entity_poly.entity_id
_entity_poly.type
_entity_poly.pdbx_seq_one_letter_code
_entity_poly.pdbx_strand_id
1 'polypeptide(L)'
;LDTVLASFLPTGSVSWLYYSDRLVELPLGVFAIAVGTVILPSLSRKHADKSLESFQKTLDWAVRMVLLISIPAATALFILATPILSTLFQYGALQSRDVSMAALSLQAYSLGLLPFMLIKVLAPGFYAQHNTKTPVKIGIVAMAMNMVFNIALVIPLNHYWQIGHVGLALATFLSACLNAGLLWKGLLKREVFKWQLGFVKHLLRFISVSYTH
;
A
#
# COMPACT_ATOMS: atom_id res chain seq x y z
N LEU A 1 4.20 14.40 8.05
CA LEU A 1 3.73 14.24 9.43
C LEU A 1 4.54 13.16 10.13
N ASP A 2 4.66 11.98 9.54
CA ASP A 2 5.38 10.84 10.10
C ASP A 2 6.85 11.16 10.40
N THR A 3 7.52 11.92 9.51
CA THR A 3 8.90 12.39 9.72
C THR A 3 9.04 13.30 10.95
N VAL A 4 8.04 14.18 11.20
CA VAL A 4 8.02 15.04 12.38
C VAL A 4 7.81 14.20 13.65
N LEU A 5 6.90 13.23 13.62
CA LEU A 5 6.69 12.32 14.74
C LEU A 5 7.92 11.43 14.98
N ALA A 6 8.57 10.97 13.91
CA ALA A 6 9.80 10.18 13.99
C ALA A 6 10.97 10.94 14.63
N SER A 7 11.01 12.28 14.51
CA SER A 7 12.06 13.10 15.13
C SER A 7 11.99 13.13 16.66
N PHE A 8 10.85 12.82 17.25
CA PHE A 8 10.68 12.67 18.72
C PHE A 8 11.01 11.27 19.23
N LEU A 9 11.29 10.33 18.33
CA LEU A 9 11.64 8.95 18.68
C LEU A 9 13.17 8.79 18.85
N PRO A 10 13.65 7.62 19.34
CA PRO A 10 15.07 7.37 19.54
C PRO A 10 15.89 7.68 18.28
N THR A 11 17.14 8.12 18.50
CA THR A 11 18.09 8.46 17.43
C THR A 11 18.22 7.31 16.42
N GLY A 12 18.09 7.62 15.12
CA GLY A 12 18.09 6.64 14.04
C GLY A 12 16.71 6.33 13.45
N SER A 13 15.60 6.59 14.18
CA SER A 13 14.24 6.25 13.75
C SER A 13 13.88 6.86 12.39
N VAL A 14 14.28 8.10 12.12
CA VAL A 14 14.05 8.78 10.84
C VAL A 14 14.77 8.06 9.69
N SER A 15 16.03 7.67 9.92
CA SER A 15 16.84 6.96 8.91
C SER A 15 16.29 5.56 8.64
N TRP A 16 15.89 4.82 9.68
CA TRP A 16 15.31 3.48 9.53
C TRP A 16 14.01 3.51 8.72
N LEU A 17 13.12 4.47 8.99
CA LEU A 17 11.90 4.68 8.20
C LEU A 17 12.23 5.07 6.77
N TYR A 18 13.20 5.97 6.57
CA TYR A 18 13.60 6.43 5.24
C TYR A 18 14.08 5.30 4.32
N TYR A 19 14.98 4.45 4.80
CA TYR A 19 15.47 3.30 4.02
C TYR A 19 14.36 2.30 3.72
N SER A 20 13.48 2.04 4.69
CA SER A 20 12.36 1.12 4.52
C SER A 20 11.34 1.63 3.52
N ASP A 21 10.99 2.92 3.59
CA ASP A 21 10.04 3.56 2.68
C ASP A 21 10.55 3.54 1.23
N ARG A 22 11.83 3.84 1.01
CA ARG A 22 12.45 3.79 -0.33
C ARG A 22 12.37 2.42 -1.00
N LEU A 23 12.51 1.35 -0.24
CA LEU A 23 12.39 -0.01 -0.76
C LEU A 23 10.95 -0.36 -1.15
N VAL A 24 9.97 0.12 -0.41
CA VAL A 24 8.54 -0.05 -0.74
C VAL A 24 8.12 0.84 -1.91
N GLU A 25 8.68 2.05 -2.00
CA GLU A 25 8.44 2.95 -3.14
C GLU A 25 8.90 2.38 -4.48
N LEU A 26 9.92 1.52 -4.53
CA LEU A 26 10.42 0.92 -5.76
C LEU A 26 9.32 0.15 -6.53
N PRO A 27 8.72 -0.93 -6.00
CA PRO A 27 7.65 -1.62 -6.67
C PRO A 27 6.42 -0.72 -6.88
N LEU A 28 6.10 0.14 -5.90
CA LEU A 28 4.97 1.06 -5.99
C LEU A 28 5.13 2.07 -7.13
N GLY A 29 6.32 2.64 -7.32
CA GLY A 29 6.62 3.63 -8.35
C GLY A 29 6.52 3.05 -9.75
N VAL A 30 7.11 1.87 -10.00
CA VAL A 30 7.03 1.18 -11.29
C VAL A 30 5.57 0.92 -11.68
N PHE A 31 4.77 0.44 -10.72
CA PHE A 31 3.35 0.16 -10.97
C PHE A 31 2.49 1.40 -11.07
N ALA A 32 2.74 2.43 -10.25
CA ALA A 32 1.96 3.66 -10.29
C ALA A 32 2.05 4.34 -11.67
N ILE A 33 3.22 4.31 -12.30
CA ILE A 33 3.41 4.85 -13.66
C ILE A 33 2.61 4.01 -14.67
N ALA A 34 2.78 2.68 -14.67
CA ALA A 34 2.08 1.79 -15.59
C ALA A 34 0.55 1.90 -15.47
N VAL A 35 0.04 1.93 -14.24
CA VAL A 35 -1.40 2.08 -13.96
C VAL A 35 -1.92 3.45 -14.39
N GLY A 36 -1.20 4.53 -14.04
CA GLY A 36 -1.62 5.89 -14.38
C GLY A 36 -1.67 6.15 -15.88
N THR A 37 -0.70 5.61 -16.64
CA THR A 37 -0.61 5.82 -18.08
C THR A 37 -1.59 4.98 -18.90
N VAL A 38 -1.98 3.81 -18.42
CA VAL A 38 -2.82 2.86 -19.19
C VAL A 38 -4.27 2.84 -18.68
N ILE A 39 -4.46 2.77 -17.37
CA ILE A 39 -5.78 2.50 -16.80
C ILE A 39 -6.68 3.74 -16.84
N LEU A 40 -6.20 4.90 -16.42
CA LEU A 40 -7.03 6.11 -16.41
C LEU A 40 -7.55 6.49 -17.80
N PRO A 41 -6.73 6.57 -18.87
CA PRO A 41 -7.23 6.86 -20.21
C PRO A 41 -8.21 5.79 -20.74
N SER A 42 -7.93 4.52 -20.45
CA SER A 42 -8.80 3.40 -20.85
C SER A 42 -10.17 3.47 -20.19
N LEU A 43 -10.21 3.73 -18.88
CA LEU A 43 -11.46 3.89 -18.13
C LEU A 43 -12.24 5.13 -18.57
N SER A 44 -11.56 6.26 -18.81
CA SER A 44 -12.19 7.50 -19.26
C SER A 44 -12.83 7.34 -20.62
N ARG A 45 -12.19 6.66 -21.58
CA ARG A 45 -12.76 6.36 -22.90
C ARG A 45 -14.01 5.48 -22.77
N LYS A 46 -13.94 4.40 -22.00
CA LYS A 46 -15.09 3.50 -21.80
C LYS A 46 -16.26 4.16 -21.08
N HIS A 47 -15.98 5.12 -20.21
CA HIS A 47 -17.01 5.94 -19.59
C HIS A 47 -17.67 6.88 -20.62
N ALA A 48 -16.90 7.51 -21.48
CA ALA A 48 -17.40 8.36 -22.57
C ALA A 48 -18.28 7.56 -23.54
N ASP A 49 -17.88 6.33 -23.87
CA ASP A 49 -18.62 5.40 -24.74
C ASP A 49 -19.87 4.81 -24.03
N LYS A 50 -20.17 5.21 -22.79
CA LYS A 50 -21.26 4.70 -21.94
C LYS A 50 -21.29 3.17 -21.81
N SER A 51 -20.14 2.51 -21.97
CA SER A 51 -20.00 1.07 -21.87
C SER A 51 -19.65 0.64 -20.46
N LEU A 52 -20.66 0.52 -19.60
CA LEU A 52 -20.49 0.14 -18.19
C LEU A 52 -19.82 -1.23 -18.04
N GLU A 53 -20.20 -2.21 -18.86
CA GLU A 53 -19.63 -3.56 -18.81
C GLU A 53 -18.13 -3.56 -19.14
N SER A 54 -17.73 -2.81 -20.19
CA SER A 54 -16.31 -2.69 -20.56
C SER A 54 -15.52 -1.94 -19.50
N PHE A 55 -16.12 -0.95 -18.83
CA PHE A 55 -15.53 -0.24 -17.73
C PHE A 55 -15.27 -1.19 -16.53
N GLN A 56 -16.28 -1.97 -16.13
CA GLN A 56 -16.20 -2.96 -15.06
C GLN A 56 -15.11 -4.02 -15.34
N LYS A 57 -15.08 -4.56 -16.56
CA LYS A 57 -14.05 -5.54 -16.98
C LYS A 57 -12.63 -4.97 -16.88
N THR A 58 -12.45 -3.72 -17.29
CA THR A 58 -11.13 -3.07 -17.23
C THR A 58 -10.68 -2.82 -15.80
N LEU A 59 -11.59 -2.35 -14.93
CA LEU A 59 -11.28 -2.11 -13.54
C LEU A 59 -11.01 -3.43 -12.80
N ASP A 60 -11.79 -4.48 -13.05
CA ASP A 60 -11.58 -5.82 -12.49
C ASP A 60 -10.22 -6.40 -12.94
N TRP A 61 -9.89 -6.28 -14.22
CA TRP A 61 -8.58 -6.68 -14.73
C TRP A 61 -7.43 -5.94 -14.03
N ALA A 62 -7.56 -4.62 -13.87
CA ALA A 62 -6.55 -3.80 -13.23
C ALA A 62 -6.32 -4.19 -11.76
N VAL A 63 -7.42 -4.42 -11.02
CA VAL A 63 -7.36 -4.90 -9.63
C VAL A 63 -6.66 -6.27 -9.56
N ARG A 64 -6.98 -7.20 -10.47
CA ARG A 64 -6.33 -8.51 -10.52
C ARG A 64 -4.83 -8.41 -10.77
N MET A 65 -4.42 -7.54 -11.69
CA MET A 65 -2.99 -7.29 -11.98
C MET A 65 -2.27 -6.75 -10.75
N VAL A 66 -2.89 -5.80 -10.04
CA VAL A 66 -2.32 -5.27 -8.79
C VAL A 66 -2.16 -6.39 -7.75
N LEU A 67 -3.18 -7.21 -7.53
CA LEU A 67 -3.12 -8.32 -6.57
C LEU A 67 -2.02 -9.33 -6.94
N LEU A 68 -1.94 -9.69 -8.23
CA LEU A 68 -0.94 -10.64 -8.73
C LEU A 68 0.50 -10.18 -8.48
N ILE A 69 0.75 -8.88 -8.47
CA ILE A 69 2.08 -8.33 -8.37
C ILE A 69 2.38 -7.86 -6.95
N SER A 70 1.41 -7.23 -6.28
CA SER A 70 1.61 -6.70 -4.92
C SER A 70 1.80 -7.82 -3.89
N ILE A 71 1.11 -8.95 -4.02
CA ILE A 71 1.21 -10.05 -3.05
C ILE A 71 2.62 -10.67 -3.05
N PRO A 72 3.19 -11.14 -4.18
CA PRO A 72 4.56 -11.65 -4.19
C PRO A 72 5.59 -10.59 -3.79
N ALA A 73 5.43 -9.34 -4.26
CA ALA A 73 6.35 -8.25 -3.90
C ALA A 73 6.32 -7.94 -2.39
N ALA A 74 5.13 -7.85 -1.79
CA ALA A 74 4.98 -7.65 -0.35
C ALA A 74 5.58 -8.81 0.45
N THR A 75 5.33 -10.05 0.03
CA THR A 75 5.88 -11.26 0.66
C THR A 75 7.40 -11.29 0.56
N ALA A 76 7.97 -10.97 -0.61
CA ALA A 76 9.41 -10.91 -0.79
C ALA A 76 10.04 -9.82 0.08
N LEU A 77 9.48 -8.60 0.12
CA LEU A 77 9.98 -7.52 0.97
C LEU A 77 9.85 -7.86 2.47
N PHE A 78 8.78 -8.56 2.86
CA PHE A 78 8.59 -8.98 4.25
C PHE A 78 9.64 -10.02 4.70
N ILE A 79 9.82 -11.08 3.89
CA ILE A 79 10.74 -12.18 4.24
C ILE A 79 12.20 -11.75 4.08
N LEU A 80 12.52 -11.04 3.00
CA LEU A 80 13.89 -10.63 2.66
C LEU A 80 14.26 -9.24 3.23
N ALA A 81 13.49 -8.68 4.15
CA ALA A 81 13.73 -7.35 4.72
C ALA A 81 15.16 -7.18 5.23
N THR A 82 15.61 -8.08 6.10
CA THR A 82 16.96 -8.02 6.68
C THR A 82 18.05 -8.22 5.63
N PRO A 83 18.05 -9.28 4.79
CA PRO A 83 19.09 -9.47 3.79
C PRO A 83 19.14 -8.34 2.74
N ILE A 84 18.00 -7.78 2.32
CA ILE A 84 17.97 -6.65 1.38
C ILE A 84 18.63 -5.42 2.02
N LEU A 85 18.24 -5.06 3.24
CA LEU A 85 18.79 -3.90 3.94
C LEU A 85 20.26 -4.07 4.27
N SER A 86 20.70 -5.27 4.68
CA SER A 86 22.12 -5.53 4.96
C SER A 86 22.95 -5.43 3.69
N THR A 87 22.48 -5.99 2.58
CA THR A 87 23.22 -5.98 1.31
C THR A 87 23.32 -4.58 0.70
N LEU A 88 22.25 -3.79 0.80
CA LEU A 88 22.19 -2.48 0.13
C LEU A 88 22.73 -1.34 1.00
N PHE A 89 22.57 -1.40 2.33
CA PHE A 89 22.80 -0.25 3.19
C PHE A 89 23.74 -0.49 4.37
N GLN A 90 24.14 -1.73 4.67
CA GLN A 90 25.06 -2.01 5.79
C GLN A 90 26.52 -1.68 5.44
N TYR A 91 26.78 -0.38 5.17
CA TYR A 91 28.11 0.13 4.89
C TYR A 91 28.40 1.37 5.76
N GLY A 92 29.63 1.53 6.19
CA GLY A 92 30.07 2.70 6.95
C GLY A 92 29.41 2.84 8.32
N ALA A 93 28.58 3.84 8.50
CA ALA A 93 27.98 4.18 9.79
C ALA A 93 26.78 3.29 10.19
N LEU A 94 26.18 2.55 9.24
CA LEU A 94 24.98 1.74 9.51
C LEU A 94 25.39 0.40 10.15
N GLN A 95 25.06 0.25 11.42
CA GLN A 95 25.40 -0.94 12.20
C GLN A 95 24.33 -2.04 12.05
N SER A 96 24.65 -3.27 12.47
CA SER A 96 23.73 -4.42 12.43
C SER A 96 22.43 -4.16 13.20
N ARG A 97 22.48 -3.36 14.27
CA ARG A 97 21.27 -2.94 15.02
C ARG A 97 20.36 -2.07 14.17
N ASP A 98 20.92 -1.12 13.43
CA ASP A 98 20.16 -0.22 12.57
C ASP A 98 19.46 -0.97 11.45
N VAL A 99 20.16 -1.96 10.87
CA VAL A 99 19.59 -2.87 9.87
C VAL A 99 18.39 -3.64 10.44
N SER A 100 18.51 -4.17 11.67
CA SER A 100 17.41 -4.88 12.31
C SER A 100 16.21 -3.98 12.58
N MET A 101 16.42 -2.76 13.04
CA MET A 101 15.35 -1.78 13.29
C MET A 101 14.69 -1.33 11.99
N ALA A 102 15.48 -1.06 10.93
CA ALA A 102 14.96 -0.75 9.62
C ALA A 102 14.18 -1.94 9.01
N ALA A 103 14.64 -3.18 9.23
CA ALA A 103 13.94 -4.37 8.75
C ALA A 103 12.55 -4.52 9.36
N LEU A 104 12.36 -4.22 10.65
CA LEU A 104 11.05 -4.21 11.30
C LEU A 104 10.11 -3.17 10.66
N SER A 105 10.62 -1.98 10.34
CA SER A 105 9.85 -0.95 9.63
C SER A 105 9.51 -1.38 8.20
N LEU A 106 10.45 -2.00 7.49
CA LEU A 106 10.24 -2.52 6.14
C LEU A 106 9.17 -3.62 6.13
N GLN A 107 9.20 -4.53 7.10
CA GLN A 107 8.16 -5.54 7.27
C GLN A 107 6.78 -4.92 7.48
N ALA A 108 6.68 -3.90 8.34
CA ALA A 108 5.43 -3.19 8.56
C ALA A 108 4.92 -2.46 7.29
N TYR A 109 5.81 -1.76 6.56
CA TYR A 109 5.46 -1.10 5.30
C TYR A 109 5.13 -2.07 4.18
N SER A 110 5.78 -3.24 4.12
CA SER A 110 5.50 -4.25 3.08
C SER A 110 4.07 -4.75 3.13
N LEU A 111 3.45 -4.83 4.32
CA LEU A 111 2.02 -5.11 4.46
C LEU A 111 1.16 -4.03 3.81
N GLY A 112 1.65 -2.79 3.80
CA GLY A 112 1.01 -1.63 3.18
C GLY A 112 1.09 -1.61 1.65
N LEU A 113 1.97 -2.37 1.04
CA LEU A 113 2.19 -2.36 -0.41
C LEU A 113 0.91 -2.71 -1.18
N LEU A 114 0.17 -3.72 -0.73
CA LEU A 114 -1.09 -4.12 -1.33
C LEU A 114 -2.15 -3.00 -1.32
N PRO A 115 -2.54 -2.42 -0.17
CA PRO A 115 -3.50 -1.33 -0.17
C PRO A 115 -2.97 -0.07 -0.87
N PHE A 116 -1.69 0.24 -0.84
CA PHE A 116 -1.13 1.37 -1.59
C PHE A 116 -1.32 1.21 -3.10
N MET A 117 -1.03 0.03 -3.64
CA MET A 117 -1.23 -0.27 -5.06
C MET A 117 -2.72 -0.28 -5.42
N LEU A 118 -3.59 -0.82 -4.56
CA LEU A 118 -5.05 -0.80 -4.79
C LEU A 118 -5.59 0.63 -4.88
N ILE A 119 -5.16 1.54 -4.03
CA ILE A 119 -5.56 2.96 -4.10
C ILE A 119 -5.23 3.54 -5.48
N LYS A 120 -4.05 3.22 -6.04
CA LYS A 120 -3.61 3.72 -7.36
C LYS A 120 -4.48 3.23 -8.52
N VAL A 121 -5.21 2.14 -8.36
CA VAL A 121 -6.16 1.60 -9.35
C VAL A 121 -7.60 2.07 -9.08
N LEU A 122 -8.00 2.09 -7.81
CA LEU A 122 -9.38 2.42 -7.44
C LEU A 122 -9.70 3.92 -7.59
N ALA A 123 -8.73 4.80 -7.27
CA ALA A 123 -8.93 6.24 -7.42
C ALA A 123 -9.17 6.66 -8.88
N PRO A 124 -8.42 6.20 -9.90
CA PRO A 124 -8.74 6.39 -11.31
C PRO A 124 -10.15 5.95 -11.70
N GLY A 125 -10.71 4.91 -11.06
CA GLY A 125 -12.11 4.50 -11.27
C GLY A 125 -13.13 5.59 -10.97
N PHE A 126 -12.84 6.48 -10.00
CA PHE A 126 -13.67 7.67 -9.74
C PHE A 126 -13.32 8.83 -10.68
N TYR A 127 -12.03 9.06 -10.95
CA TYR A 127 -11.59 10.18 -11.80
C TYR A 127 -12.11 10.03 -13.22
N ALA A 128 -12.13 8.82 -13.76
CA ALA A 128 -12.70 8.52 -15.07
C ALA A 128 -14.22 8.86 -15.17
N GLN A 129 -14.92 8.91 -14.04
CA GLN A 129 -16.33 9.31 -13.94
C GLN A 129 -16.49 10.82 -13.61
N HIS A 130 -15.46 11.64 -13.77
CA HIS A 130 -15.41 13.04 -13.37
C HIS A 130 -15.73 13.30 -11.88
N ASN A 131 -15.59 12.27 -11.04
CA ASN A 131 -15.85 12.37 -9.60
C ASN A 131 -14.56 12.45 -8.81
N THR A 132 -14.00 13.64 -8.70
CA THR A 132 -12.79 13.90 -7.90
C THR A 132 -13.11 14.11 -6.41
N LYS A 133 -14.34 14.53 -6.08
CA LYS A 133 -14.74 14.86 -4.70
C LYS A 133 -14.70 13.65 -3.76
N THR A 134 -15.12 12.48 -4.24
CA THR A 134 -15.19 11.27 -3.39
C THR A 134 -13.80 10.77 -2.96
N PRO A 135 -12.83 10.55 -3.87
CA PRO A 135 -11.48 10.15 -3.46
C PRO A 135 -10.79 11.15 -2.55
N VAL A 136 -10.98 12.46 -2.78
CA VAL A 136 -10.41 13.51 -1.92
C VAL A 136 -10.99 13.43 -0.51
N LYS A 137 -12.32 13.29 -0.35
CA LYS A 137 -12.96 13.13 0.97
C LYS A 137 -12.44 11.87 1.68
N ILE A 138 -12.34 10.75 0.97
CA ILE A 138 -11.81 9.50 1.53
C ILE A 138 -10.34 9.67 1.95
N GLY A 139 -9.53 10.35 1.14
CA GLY A 139 -8.14 10.65 1.46
C GLY A 139 -8.01 11.51 2.73
N ILE A 140 -8.87 12.53 2.91
CA ILE A 140 -8.88 13.36 4.13
C ILE A 140 -9.24 12.51 5.35
N VAL A 141 -10.26 11.64 5.24
CA VAL A 141 -10.64 10.73 6.34
C VAL A 141 -9.50 9.77 6.68
N ALA A 142 -8.86 9.18 5.65
CA ALA A 142 -7.73 8.28 5.85
C ALA A 142 -6.54 9.00 6.51
N MET A 143 -6.26 10.25 6.13
CA MET A 143 -5.20 11.06 6.75
C MET A 143 -5.52 11.41 8.21
N ALA A 144 -6.75 11.76 8.52
CA ALA A 144 -7.17 12.00 9.91
C ALA A 144 -7.07 10.73 10.76
N MET A 145 -7.48 9.59 10.21
CA MET A 145 -7.34 8.29 10.89
C MET A 145 -5.89 7.86 11.04
N ASN A 146 -5.01 8.19 10.08
CA ASN A 146 -3.57 7.96 10.22
C ASN A 146 -3.00 8.68 11.45
N MET A 147 -3.40 9.93 11.72
CA MET A 147 -3.00 10.63 12.93
C MET A 147 -3.46 9.92 14.20
N VAL A 148 -4.69 9.43 14.22
CA VAL A 148 -5.22 8.66 15.35
C VAL A 148 -4.44 7.36 15.54
N PHE A 149 -4.18 6.63 14.47
CA PHE A 149 -3.38 5.40 14.51
C PHE A 149 -1.94 5.65 14.93
N ASN A 150 -1.33 6.77 14.49
CA ASN A 150 0.00 7.15 14.94
C ASN A 150 0.04 7.31 16.46
N ILE A 151 -0.88 8.07 17.03
CA ILE A 151 -0.95 8.25 18.49
C ILE A 151 -1.20 6.91 19.20
N ALA A 152 -2.15 6.13 18.72
CA ALA A 152 -2.55 4.86 19.33
C ALA A 152 -1.47 3.77 19.26
N LEU A 153 -0.62 3.77 18.24
CA LEU A 153 0.42 2.75 18.04
C LEU A 153 1.80 3.20 18.48
N VAL A 154 2.17 4.45 18.19
CA VAL A 154 3.53 4.94 18.48
C VAL A 154 3.76 5.03 19.99
N ILE A 155 2.79 5.55 20.76
CA ILE A 155 2.94 5.72 22.19
C ILE A 155 3.20 4.38 22.90
N PRO A 156 2.36 3.33 22.76
CA PRO A 156 2.62 2.07 23.44
C PRO A 156 3.84 1.33 22.91
N LEU A 157 4.06 1.30 21.56
CA LEU A 157 5.22 0.62 21.01
C LEU A 157 6.55 1.30 21.40
N ASN A 158 6.56 2.61 21.53
CA ASN A 158 7.75 3.31 22.00
C ASN A 158 7.96 3.14 23.51
N HIS A 159 6.88 3.14 24.29
CA HIS A 159 6.98 3.02 25.75
C HIS A 159 7.44 1.64 26.20
N TYR A 160 6.89 0.56 25.62
CA TYR A 160 7.16 -0.82 26.05
C TYR A 160 8.38 -1.46 25.35
N TRP A 161 8.62 -1.16 24.05
CA TRP A 161 9.63 -1.85 23.25
C TRP A 161 10.63 -0.94 22.55
N GLN A 162 10.50 0.37 22.64
CA GLN A 162 11.36 1.35 21.98
C GLN A 162 11.35 1.23 20.42
N ILE A 163 10.28 0.69 19.85
CA ILE A 163 10.07 0.51 18.42
C ILE A 163 8.96 1.41 17.87
N GLY A 164 8.87 2.65 18.36
CA GLY A 164 7.86 3.62 17.94
C GLY A 164 7.84 3.86 16.41
N HIS A 165 8.98 3.73 15.73
CA HIS A 165 9.10 3.82 14.28
C HIS A 165 8.30 2.74 13.54
N VAL A 166 8.20 1.53 14.08
CA VAL A 166 7.34 0.46 13.54
C VAL A 166 5.85 0.86 13.70
N GLY A 167 5.51 1.54 14.80
CA GLY A 167 4.17 2.08 15.02
C GLY A 167 3.74 3.06 13.92
N LEU A 168 4.63 3.94 13.46
CA LEU A 168 4.38 4.86 12.33
C LEU A 168 4.12 4.08 11.03
N ALA A 169 4.94 3.07 10.74
CA ALA A 169 4.77 2.23 9.55
C ALA A 169 3.45 1.46 9.57
N LEU A 170 3.06 0.88 10.73
CA LEU A 170 1.78 0.19 10.90
C LEU A 170 0.58 1.13 10.82
N ALA A 171 0.67 2.34 11.36
CA ALA A 171 -0.38 3.35 11.25
C ALA A 171 -0.63 3.73 9.78
N THR A 172 0.44 3.88 9.01
CA THR A 172 0.37 4.16 7.57
C THR A 172 -0.26 2.99 6.81
N PHE A 173 0.09 1.75 7.15
CA PHE A 173 -0.56 0.55 6.61
C PHE A 173 -2.06 0.52 6.90
N LEU A 174 -2.48 0.71 8.16
CA LEU A 174 -3.90 0.70 8.55
C LEU A 174 -4.70 1.81 7.87
N SER A 175 -4.11 3.00 7.77
CA SER A 175 -4.70 4.13 7.04
C SER A 175 -4.88 3.82 5.55
N ALA A 176 -3.89 3.18 4.92
CA ALA A 176 -3.99 2.75 3.53
C ALA A 176 -5.07 1.67 3.33
N CYS A 177 -5.20 0.72 4.26
CA CYS A 177 -6.28 -0.27 4.26
C CYS A 177 -7.66 0.39 4.34
N LEU A 178 -7.82 1.36 5.23
CA LEU A 178 -9.05 2.14 5.36
C LEU A 178 -9.36 2.90 4.06
N ASN A 179 -8.38 3.58 3.49
CA ASN A 179 -8.53 4.33 2.23
C ASN A 179 -8.94 3.39 1.08
N ALA A 180 -8.20 2.30 0.86
CA ALA A 180 -8.52 1.31 -0.17
C ALA A 180 -9.91 0.70 0.03
N GLY A 181 -10.27 0.35 1.26
CA GLY A 181 -11.59 -0.20 1.61
C GLY A 181 -12.73 0.76 1.36
N LEU A 182 -12.57 2.04 1.70
CA LEU A 182 -13.57 3.08 1.45
C LEU A 182 -13.72 3.36 -0.06
N LEU A 183 -12.63 3.42 -0.82
CA LEU A 183 -12.68 3.55 -2.28
C LEU A 183 -13.39 2.35 -2.91
N TRP A 184 -13.03 1.15 -2.48
CA TRP A 184 -13.66 -0.10 -2.93
C TRP A 184 -15.17 -0.10 -2.67
N LYS A 185 -15.57 0.17 -1.43
CA LYS A 185 -16.99 0.28 -1.04
C LYS A 185 -17.74 1.35 -1.86
N GLY A 186 -17.07 2.47 -2.13
CA GLY A 186 -17.63 3.55 -2.95
C GLY A 186 -17.90 3.13 -4.39
N LEU A 187 -17.01 2.35 -5.01
CA LEU A 187 -17.19 1.81 -6.37
C LEU A 187 -18.26 0.72 -6.42
N LEU A 188 -18.34 -0.15 -5.41
CA LEU A 188 -19.40 -1.14 -5.29
C LEU A 188 -20.80 -0.50 -5.18
N LYS A 189 -20.93 0.52 -4.32
CA LYS A 189 -22.21 1.24 -4.13
C LYS A 189 -22.72 1.93 -5.41
N ARG A 190 -21.81 2.25 -6.33
CA ARG A 190 -22.13 2.88 -7.62
C ARG A 190 -22.40 1.87 -8.72
N GLU A 191 -22.38 0.57 -8.42
CA GLU A 191 -22.50 -0.53 -9.39
C GLU A 191 -21.44 -0.50 -10.51
N VAL A 192 -20.40 0.27 -10.33
CA VAL A 192 -19.31 0.43 -11.30
C VAL A 192 -18.29 -0.70 -11.22
N PHE A 193 -18.33 -1.45 -10.12
CA PHE A 193 -17.54 -2.64 -9.92
C PHE A 193 -18.47 -3.81 -9.59
N LYS A 194 -18.40 -4.89 -10.39
CA LYS A 194 -19.03 -6.17 -10.11
C LYS A 194 -17.96 -7.25 -10.03
N TRP A 195 -17.91 -7.93 -8.91
CA TRP A 195 -16.98 -9.04 -8.71
C TRP A 195 -17.36 -10.22 -9.60
N GLN A 196 -16.48 -10.65 -10.49
CA GLN A 196 -16.68 -11.91 -11.21
C GLN A 196 -16.27 -13.07 -10.31
N LEU A 197 -17.23 -13.90 -9.90
CA LEU A 197 -17.13 -14.96 -8.89
C LEU A 197 -16.01 -16.00 -9.08
N GLY A 198 -15.34 -16.04 -10.24
CA GLY A 198 -14.23 -16.96 -10.48
C GLY A 198 -12.90 -16.60 -9.80
N PHE A 199 -12.73 -15.36 -9.36
CA PHE A 199 -11.42 -14.87 -8.88
C PHE A 199 -10.99 -15.40 -7.52
N VAL A 200 -11.91 -15.53 -6.57
CA VAL A 200 -11.59 -16.05 -5.22
C VAL A 200 -11.00 -17.48 -5.31
N LYS A 201 -11.52 -18.28 -6.22
CA LYS A 201 -11.04 -19.65 -6.48
C LYS A 201 -9.62 -19.67 -7.07
N HIS A 202 -9.31 -18.71 -7.96
CA HIS A 202 -7.97 -18.57 -8.52
C HIS A 202 -6.98 -17.98 -7.52
N LEU A 203 -7.38 -17.00 -6.71
CA LEU A 203 -6.52 -16.40 -5.68
C LEU A 203 -6.13 -17.41 -4.61
N LEU A 204 -7.08 -18.22 -4.12
CA LEU A 204 -6.82 -19.30 -3.18
C LEU A 204 -5.86 -20.35 -3.77
N ARG A 205 -5.99 -20.64 -5.07
CA ARG A 205 -5.09 -21.56 -5.77
C ARG A 205 -3.67 -21.00 -5.93
N PHE A 206 -3.52 -19.69 -6.16
CA PHE A 206 -2.20 -19.03 -6.21
C PHE A 206 -1.52 -18.98 -4.85
N ILE A 207 -2.26 -18.69 -3.78
CA ILE A 207 -1.73 -18.68 -2.41
C ILE A 207 -1.29 -20.11 -2.02
N SER A 208 -2.07 -21.14 -2.36
CA SER A 208 -1.71 -22.53 -2.06
C SER A 208 -0.47 -22.99 -2.83
N VAL A 209 -0.27 -22.56 -4.06
CA VAL A 209 0.92 -22.90 -4.89
C VAL A 209 2.17 -22.16 -4.40
N SER A 210 2.03 -20.92 -3.92
CA SER A 210 3.15 -20.18 -3.34
C SER A 210 3.66 -20.73 -2.00
N TYR A 211 2.85 -21.57 -1.32
CA TYR A 211 3.23 -22.20 -0.06
C TYR A 211 3.90 -23.58 -0.25
N THR A 212 3.88 -24.14 -1.45
CA THR A 212 4.40 -25.51 -1.75
C THR A 212 5.73 -25.50 -2.52
N HIS A 213 6.31 -24.34 -2.79
CA HIS A 213 7.65 -24.16 -3.34
C HIS A 213 8.44 -23.14 -2.51
#